data_312f82673a536a3ed77942cda95aa1f5
#
_entry.id   312f82673a536a3ed77942cda95aa1f5
#
_cell.length_a   1.000
_cell.length_b   1.000
_cell.length_c   1.000
_cell.angle_alpha   90.00
_cell.angle_beta   90.00
_cell.angle_gamma   90.00
#
_symmetry.space_group_name_H-M   'P 1'
#
loop_
_entity.id
_entity.type
_entity.pdbx_description
1 polymer ?
#
loop_
_entity_poly.entity_id
_entity_poly.type
_entity_poly.pdbx_seq_one_letter_code
_entity_poly.pdbx_strand_id
1 'polypeptide(L)'
;MAKIQMITPLVEMDGDEMTRILWKMIKDELILPFVDLKSEYYDLGLKHRDETDDKVTVESANATKRLGVAVKCATITPNAARVKEYDLKEMWKSPNGTIRAILDGTVFRKPILVKGIEPNVRTWKKPITIARHAYGDIYKNTEMIIDKPGKVELVYTDNEGNEKRSLIHEFKSAGIAQGVHNLDSSIESFARACFEYALNQKEDLWFATKDTISKQYDHTFKDIFEEIYDSEYKEKFEKAGITYF
;
A
#
# COMPACT_ATOMS: atom_id res chain seq x y z
N MET A 1 25.23 28.76 -8.04
CA MET A 1 25.52 27.47 -8.68
C MET A 1 24.42 27.17 -9.68
N ALA A 2 24.71 26.48 -10.78
CA ALA A 2 23.65 26.03 -11.69
C ALA A 2 22.77 24.99 -10.96
N LYS A 3 21.45 25.11 -11.11
CA LYS A 3 20.52 24.15 -10.53
C LYS A 3 20.57 22.81 -11.26
N ILE A 4 20.35 21.72 -10.52
CA ILE A 4 20.18 20.38 -11.09
C ILE A 4 18.88 20.39 -11.90
N GLN A 5 18.98 19.99 -13.17
CA GLN A 5 17.82 19.93 -14.07
C GLN A 5 17.09 18.61 -13.91
N MET A 6 15.79 18.67 -13.68
CA MET A 6 14.94 17.48 -13.67
C MET A 6 14.55 17.08 -15.10
N ILE A 7 14.68 15.80 -15.40
CA ILE A 7 14.27 15.22 -16.69
C ILE A 7 12.78 14.87 -16.64
N THR A 8 12.38 14.12 -15.63
CA THR A 8 10.97 13.68 -15.41
C THR A 8 10.32 14.54 -14.35
N PRO A 9 9.12 15.08 -14.59
CA PRO A 9 8.38 15.81 -13.56
C PRO A 9 8.04 14.91 -12.35
N LEU A 10 8.03 15.51 -11.17
CA LEU A 10 7.57 14.89 -9.93
C LEU A 10 6.06 15.04 -9.81
N VAL A 11 5.33 13.97 -9.54
CA VAL A 11 3.92 14.09 -9.08
C VAL A 11 3.94 14.56 -7.64
N GLU A 12 3.37 15.72 -7.40
CA GLU A 12 3.30 16.37 -6.10
C GLU A 12 1.89 16.26 -5.55
N MET A 13 1.71 15.40 -4.56
CA MET A 13 0.42 15.20 -3.88
C MET A 13 0.46 15.92 -2.55
N ASP A 14 -0.08 17.14 -2.52
CA ASP A 14 -0.18 17.93 -1.29
C ASP A 14 -1.23 17.32 -0.35
N GLY A 15 -1.17 17.67 0.91
CA GLY A 15 -1.99 17.05 1.94
C GLY A 15 -2.69 18.02 2.85
N ASP A 16 -2.97 17.57 4.05
CA ASP A 16 -3.69 18.33 5.06
C ASP A 16 -2.76 18.87 6.16
N GLU A 17 -3.24 19.89 6.84
CA GLU A 17 -2.71 20.45 8.08
C GLU A 17 -1.19 20.76 8.01
N MET A 18 -0.46 20.32 9.01
CA MET A 18 0.96 20.60 9.21
C MET A 18 1.84 20.06 8.07
N THR A 19 1.47 18.95 7.43
CA THR A 19 2.31 18.34 6.41
C THR A 19 2.38 19.18 5.13
N ARG A 20 1.33 19.91 4.78
CA ARG A 20 1.32 20.89 3.70
C ARG A 20 2.34 22.02 3.95
N ILE A 21 2.35 22.53 5.16
CA ILE A 21 3.28 23.60 5.55
C ILE A 21 4.73 23.08 5.55
N LEU A 22 4.96 21.91 6.14
CA LEU A 22 6.30 21.30 6.17
C LEU A 22 6.82 21.00 4.77
N TRP A 23 5.97 20.47 3.88
CA TRP A 23 6.36 20.21 2.50
C TRP A 23 6.72 21.50 1.75
N LYS A 24 5.94 22.56 1.95
CA LYS A 24 6.27 23.87 1.39
C LYS A 24 7.63 24.35 1.85
N MET A 25 7.94 24.28 3.15
CA MET A 25 9.24 24.66 3.71
C MET A 25 10.38 23.82 3.10
N ILE A 26 10.19 22.50 3.00
CA ILE A 26 11.17 21.60 2.38
C ILE A 26 11.44 22.01 0.92
N LYS A 27 10.39 22.30 0.16
CA LYS A 27 10.56 22.76 -1.23
C LYS A 27 11.33 24.07 -1.29
N ASP A 28 10.89 25.05 -0.54
CA ASP A 28 11.44 26.41 -0.63
C ASP A 28 12.88 26.50 -0.14
N GLU A 29 13.22 25.81 0.94
CA GLU A 29 14.51 25.93 1.60
C GLU A 29 15.54 24.86 1.20
N LEU A 30 15.10 23.64 0.88
CA LEU A 30 16.00 22.51 0.66
C LEU A 30 16.02 21.98 -0.78
N ILE A 31 15.00 22.26 -1.59
CA ILE A 31 14.91 21.72 -2.95
C ILE A 31 15.11 22.82 -3.99
N LEU A 32 14.26 23.84 -3.99
CA LEU A 32 14.25 24.89 -5.02
C LEU A 32 15.56 25.69 -5.13
N PRO A 33 16.37 25.89 -4.09
CA PRO A 33 17.67 26.51 -4.23
C PRO A 33 18.67 25.72 -5.10
N PHE A 34 18.52 24.39 -5.15
CA PHE A 34 19.48 23.49 -5.79
C PHE A 34 18.94 22.78 -7.03
N VAL A 35 17.63 22.63 -7.14
CA VAL A 35 16.96 21.84 -8.19
C VAL A 35 15.98 22.74 -8.96
N ASP A 36 15.99 22.61 -10.28
CA ASP A 36 14.94 23.13 -11.16
C ASP A 36 13.76 22.14 -11.12
N LEU A 37 12.97 22.24 -10.04
CA LEU A 37 11.87 21.34 -9.75
C LEU A 37 10.74 21.52 -10.77
N LYS A 38 10.44 20.47 -11.51
CA LYS A 38 9.24 20.36 -12.33
C LYS A 38 8.27 19.42 -11.62
N SER A 39 7.06 19.89 -11.36
CA SER A 39 6.04 19.08 -10.70
C SER A 39 4.69 19.16 -11.41
N GLU A 40 3.95 18.06 -11.33
CA GLU A 40 2.54 17.97 -11.66
C GLU A 40 1.79 17.90 -10.33
N TYR A 41 1.10 18.99 -10.00
CA TYR A 41 0.55 19.23 -8.66
C TYR A 41 -0.88 18.74 -8.53
N TYR A 42 -1.16 18.05 -7.42
CA TYR A 42 -2.49 17.57 -7.01
C TYR A 42 -2.73 17.92 -5.55
N ASP A 43 -3.79 18.64 -5.27
CA ASP A 43 -4.23 18.93 -3.91
C ASP A 43 -5.09 17.78 -3.36
N LEU A 44 -4.51 16.97 -2.48
CA LEU A 44 -5.23 15.89 -1.78
C LEU A 44 -5.77 16.33 -0.41
N GLY A 45 -5.85 17.63 -0.15
CA GLY A 45 -6.50 18.16 1.04
C GLY A 45 -7.97 17.75 1.09
N LEU A 46 -8.50 17.52 2.29
CA LEU A 46 -9.82 16.93 2.51
C LEU A 46 -10.94 17.71 1.82
N LYS A 47 -10.89 19.03 1.84
CA LYS A 47 -11.89 19.90 1.19
C LYS A 47 -11.90 19.73 -0.33
N HIS A 48 -10.73 19.79 -0.95
CA HIS A 48 -10.63 19.64 -2.40
C HIS A 48 -10.98 18.24 -2.88
N ARG A 49 -10.69 17.22 -2.09
CA ARG A 49 -11.15 15.85 -2.34
C ARG A 49 -12.67 15.77 -2.31
N ASP A 50 -13.31 16.42 -1.34
CA ASP A 50 -14.77 16.48 -1.23
C ASP A 50 -15.41 17.23 -2.42
N GLU A 51 -14.83 18.35 -2.84
CA GLU A 51 -15.26 19.12 -4.02
C GLU A 51 -15.20 18.29 -5.31
N THR A 52 -14.16 17.46 -5.46
CA THR A 52 -13.90 16.65 -6.66
C THR A 52 -14.48 15.24 -6.58
N ASP A 53 -15.27 14.90 -5.56
CA ASP A 53 -15.77 13.56 -5.29
C ASP A 53 -14.63 12.50 -5.28
N ASP A 54 -13.52 12.86 -4.64
CA ASP A 54 -12.26 12.10 -4.53
C ASP A 54 -11.59 11.74 -5.88
N LYS A 55 -12.02 12.33 -7.00
CA LYS A 55 -11.43 12.08 -8.32
C LYS A 55 -9.96 12.49 -8.38
N VAL A 56 -9.59 13.58 -7.69
CA VAL A 56 -8.20 14.05 -7.63
C VAL A 56 -7.25 12.99 -7.08
N THR A 57 -7.69 12.13 -6.16
CA THR A 57 -6.89 11.01 -5.65
C THR A 57 -6.60 9.98 -6.74
N VAL A 58 -7.60 9.66 -7.57
CA VAL A 58 -7.45 8.72 -8.69
C VAL A 58 -6.54 9.31 -9.78
N GLU A 59 -6.74 10.57 -10.11
CA GLU A 59 -5.94 11.30 -11.11
C GLU A 59 -4.47 11.36 -10.71
N SER A 60 -4.18 11.70 -9.45
CA SER A 60 -2.81 11.74 -8.92
C SER A 60 -2.12 10.37 -8.94
N ALA A 61 -2.86 9.29 -8.65
CA ALA A 61 -2.35 7.93 -8.74
C ALA A 61 -2.01 7.53 -10.19
N ASN A 62 -2.89 7.87 -11.14
CA ASN A 62 -2.65 7.61 -12.56
C ASN A 62 -1.47 8.44 -13.11
N ALA A 63 -1.32 9.69 -12.67
CA ALA A 63 -0.16 10.50 -12.99
C ALA A 63 1.13 9.88 -12.44
N THR A 64 1.10 9.35 -11.22
CA THR A 64 2.24 8.64 -10.63
C THR A 64 2.60 7.39 -11.43
N LYS A 65 1.61 6.63 -11.88
CA LYS A 65 1.83 5.46 -12.73
C LYS A 65 2.49 5.83 -14.07
N ARG A 66 2.12 6.96 -14.64
CA ARG A 66 2.67 7.48 -15.90
C ARG A 66 4.09 8.05 -15.74
N LEU A 67 4.35 8.82 -14.68
CA LEU A 67 5.61 9.53 -14.47
C LEU A 67 6.64 8.72 -13.66
N GLY A 68 6.21 7.70 -12.91
CA GLY A 68 7.08 6.79 -12.19
C GLY A 68 7.60 7.31 -10.84
N VAL A 69 7.34 8.57 -10.48
CA VAL A 69 7.82 9.17 -9.23
C VAL A 69 6.81 10.15 -8.65
N ALA A 70 6.58 10.06 -7.34
CA ALA A 70 5.70 10.97 -6.63
C ALA A 70 6.20 11.26 -5.22
N VAL A 71 5.82 12.40 -4.69
CA VAL A 71 5.85 12.71 -3.25
C VAL A 71 4.42 12.93 -2.77
N LYS A 72 4.08 12.37 -1.62
CA LYS A 72 2.76 12.52 -1.03
C LYS A 72 2.86 12.99 0.41
N CYS A 73 2.19 14.09 0.70
CA CYS A 73 1.96 14.57 2.05
C CYS A 73 0.91 13.71 2.78
N ALA A 74 0.88 13.77 4.11
CA ALA A 74 -0.17 13.12 4.88
C ALA A 74 -1.53 13.75 4.60
N THR A 75 -2.56 12.90 4.58
CA THR A 75 -3.95 13.28 4.30
C THR A 75 -4.88 12.80 5.40
N ILE A 76 -5.92 13.54 5.68
CA ILE A 76 -6.97 13.15 6.61
C ILE A 76 -7.83 12.06 5.97
N THR A 77 -8.05 10.96 6.71
CA THR A 77 -9.11 10.00 6.41
C THR A 77 -10.26 10.30 7.35
N PRO A 78 -11.40 10.83 6.85
CA PRO A 78 -12.49 11.26 7.71
C PRO A 78 -13.18 10.07 8.38
N ASN A 79 -13.54 10.24 9.63
CA ASN A 79 -14.48 9.41 10.36
C ASN A 79 -15.81 10.18 10.51
N ALA A 80 -16.82 9.58 11.14
CA ALA A 80 -18.13 10.20 11.31
C ALA A 80 -18.09 11.59 12.02
N ALA A 81 -17.15 11.81 12.93
CA ALA A 81 -16.95 13.10 13.59
C ALA A 81 -16.39 14.14 12.59
N ARG A 82 -15.41 13.75 11.81
CA ARG A 82 -14.77 14.62 10.79
C ARG A 82 -15.74 14.99 9.65
N VAL A 83 -16.65 14.08 9.27
CA VAL A 83 -17.70 14.40 8.27
C VAL A 83 -18.52 15.61 8.72
N LYS A 84 -18.92 15.64 10.01
CA LYS A 84 -19.67 16.77 10.56
C LYS A 84 -18.82 18.01 10.74
N GLU A 85 -17.58 17.87 11.21
CA GLU A 85 -16.63 18.97 11.46
C GLU A 85 -16.31 19.75 10.19
N TYR A 86 -16.11 19.04 9.08
CA TYR A 86 -15.71 19.64 7.79
C TYR A 86 -16.86 19.82 6.82
N ASP A 87 -18.10 19.46 7.21
CA ASP A 87 -19.31 19.51 6.37
C ASP A 87 -19.11 18.78 5.04
N LEU A 88 -18.67 17.50 5.13
CA LEU A 88 -18.36 16.70 3.97
C LEU A 88 -19.60 16.00 3.41
N LYS A 89 -19.62 15.80 2.08
CA LYS A 89 -20.67 15.06 1.37
C LYS A 89 -20.79 13.62 1.84
N GLU A 90 -19.61 12.98 2.12
CA GLU A 90 -19.57 11.61 2.60
C GLU A 90 -18.29 11.29 3.38
N MET A 91 -18.23 10.10 3.96
CA MET A 91 -17.04 9.59 4.64
C MET A 91 -16.07 8.97 3.63
N TRP A 92 -15.26 9.81 2.99
CA TRP A 92 -14.30 9.43 1.96
C TRP A 92 -13.32 8.34 2.42
N LYS A 93 -13.01 7.41 1.51
CA LYS A 93 -11.99 6.38 1.75
C LYS A 93 -10.59 6.98 1.94
N SER A 94 -9.68 6.19 2.49
CA SER A 94 -8.29 6.60 2.64
C SER A 94 -7.62 6.79 1.27
N PRO A 95 -7.08 7.98 0.94
CA PRO A 95 -6.33 8.19 -0.29
C PRO A 95 -5.13 7.24 -0.42
N ASN A 96 -4.51 6.88 0.72
CA ASN A 96 -3.41 5.92 0.72
C ASN A 96 -3.85 4.55 0.20
N GLY A 97 -5.05 4.10 0.57
CA GLY A 97 -5.61 2.84 0.08
C GLY A 97 -5.89 2.88 -1.42
N THR A 98 -6.54 3.95 -1.87
CA THR A 98 -6.87 4.15 -3.30
C THR A 98 -5.62 4.21 -4.17
N ILE A 99 -4.64 5.03 -3.79
CA ILE A 99 -3.38 5.18 -4.54
C ILE A 99 -2.62 3.87 -4.61
N ARG A 100 -2.46 3.17 -3.49
CA ARG A 100 -1.74 1.88 -3.45
C ARG A 100 -2.41 0.81 -4.30
N ALA A 101 -3.74 0.76 -4.27
CA ALA A 101 -4.50 -0.19 -5.09
C ALA A 101 -4.37 0.09 -6.60
N ILE A 102 -4.30 1.35 -7.01
CA ILE A 102 -4.11 1.74 -8.42
C ILE A 102 -2.67 1.44 -8.87
N LEU A 103 -1.69 1.70 -8.01
CA LEU A 103 -0.28 1.47 -8.31
C LEU A 103 0.12 -0.01 -8.20
N ASP A 104 -0.68 -0.84 -7.52
CA ASP A 104 -0.35 -2.23 -7.20
C ASP A 104 1.06 -2.33 -6.57
N GLY A 105 1.30 -1.50 -5.56
CA GLY A 105 2.64 -1.27 -5.04
C GLY A 105 2.96 -2.08 -3.80
N THR A 106 4.25 -2.23 -3.54
CA THR A 106 4.79 -2.75 -2.28
C THR A 106 5.24 -1.60 -1.40
N VAL A 107 4.90 -1.64 -0.13
CA VAL A 107 5.34 -0.65 0.85
C VAL A 107 6.51 -1.22 1.65
N PHE A 108 7.67 -0.58 1.52
CA PHE A 108 8.83 -0.89 2.35
C PHE A 108 8.96 0.13 3.46
N ARG A 109 9.11 -0.35 4.70
CA ARG A 109 9.32 0.46 5.89
C ARG A 109 10.64 0.12 6.51
N LYS A 110 11.64 0.97 6.28
CA LYS A 110 12.96 0.90 6.88
C LYS A 110 13.08 1.99 7.94
N PRO A 111 13.62 1.72 9.13
CA PRO A 111 13.82 2.75 10.15
C PRO A 111 14.79 3.82 9.66
N ILE A 112 14.46 5.07 9.91
CA ILE A 112 15.34 6.21 9.67
C ILE A 112 16.13 6.45 10.96
N LEU A 113 17.44 6.24 10.90
CA LEU A 113 18.35 6.45 12.03
C LEU A 113 18.99 7.83 11.93
N VAL A 114 18.85 8.64 12.95
CA VAL A 114 19.42 9.98 13.03
C VAL A 114 20.48 10.02 14.12
N LYS A 115 21.66 10.56 13.80
CA LYS A 115 22.76 10.70 14.76
C LYS A 115 22.32 11.56 15.94
N GLY A 116 22.51 11.04 17.16
CA GLY A 116 22.13 11.70 18.39
C GLY A 116 20.69 11.46 18.86
N ILE A 117 19.89 10.72 18.09
CA ILE A 117 18.56 10.26 18.51
C ILE A 117 18.59 8.75 18.68
N GLU A 118 18.36 8.29 19.90
CA GLU A 118 18.32 6.85 20.18
C GLU A 118 17.02 6.23 19.70
N PRO A 119 17.09 5.04 19.03
CA PRO A 119 15.90 4.31 18.65
C PRO A 119 15.18 3.74 19.88
N ASN A 120 13.86 3.58 19.78
CA ASN A 120 13.05 3.02 20.87
C ASN A 120 13.50 1.60 21.28
N VAL A 121 13.93 0.79 20.32
CA VAL A 121 14.43 -0.58 20.56
C VAL A 121 15.96 -0.56 20.51
N ARG A 122 16.59 -0.32 21.64
CA ARG A 122 18.05 -0.16 21.76
C ARG A 122 18.85 -1.45 21.54
N THR A 123 18.23 -2.61 21.69
CA THR A 123 18.87 -3.92 21.53
C THR A 123 19.05 -4.33 20.07
N TRP A 124 18.31 -3.75 19.15
CA TRP A 124 18.48 -4.03 17.74
C TRP A 124 19.75 -3.36 17.19
N LYS A 125 20.62 -4.18 16.60
CA LYS A 125 21.92 -3.72 16.08
C LYS A 125 21.92 -3.43 14.59
N LYS A 126 20.91 -3.93 13.88
CA LYS A 126 20.73 -3.71 12.45
C LYS A 126 19.31 -3.24 12.17
N PRO A 127 19.08 -2.41 11.17
CA PRO A 127 17.72 -2.09 10.71
C PRO A 127 16.97 -3.35 10.30
N ILE A 128 15.69 -3.40 10.60
CA ILE A 128 14.77 -4.41 10.08
C ILE A 128 13.80 -3.68 9.14
N THR A 129 13.79 -4.08 7.89
CA THR A 129 12.84 -3.56 6.89
C THR A 129 11.61 -4.43 6.87
N ILE A 130 10.43 -3.82 6.93
CA ILE A 130 9.15 -4.52 6.79
C ILE A 130 8.58 -4.22 5.42
N ALA A 131 8.46 -5.26 4.59
CA ALA A 131 7.71 -5.19 3.34
C ALA A 131 6.23 -5.50 3.61
N ARG A 132 5.35 -4.83 2.89
CA ARG A 132 3.91 -5.01 3.00
C ARG A 132 3.27 -5.01 1.62
N HIS A 133 2.52 -6.05 1.33
CA HIS A 133 1.61 -6.09 0.18
C HIS A 133 0.52 -5.02 0.34
N ALA A 134 0.27 -4.25 -0.70
CA ALA A 134 -0.61 -3.09 -0.62
C ALA A 134 -1.86 -3.22 -1.50
N TYR A 135 -2.18 -4.41 -1.94
CA TYR A 135 -3.35 -4.74 -2.74
C TYR A 135 -4.18 -5.84 -2.05
N GLY A 136 -5.49 -5.83 -2.29
CA GLY A 136 -6.38 -6.87 -1.78
C GLY A 136 -6.53 -6.87 -0.26
N ASP A 137 -6.73 -8.05 0.32
CA ASP A 137 -6.87 -8.30 1.75
C ASP A 137 -7.87 -7.34 2.42
N ILE A 138 -7.55 -6.83 3.59
CA ILE A 138 -8.37 -5.87 4.33
C ILE A 138 -8.50 -4.49 3.66
N TYR A 139 -7.66 -4.19 2.66
CA TYR A 139 -7.70 -2.89 1.95
C TYR A 139 -8.74 -2.83 0.84
N LYS A 140 -9.20 -3.99 0.37
CA LYS A 140 -10.27 -4.15 -0.63
C LYS A 140 -11.31 -5.17 -0.18
N ASN A 141 -11.55 -5.24 1.11
CA ASN A 141 -12.57 -6.10 1.69
C ASN A 141 -13.98 -5.61 1.40
N THR A 142 -14.93 -6.52 1.54
CA THR A 142 -16.35 -6.24 1.61
C THR A 142 -16.86 -6.71 2.96
N GLU A 143 -17.59 -5.87 3.66
CA GLU A 143 -18.13 -6.18 4.98
C GLU A 143 -19.65 -6.19 4.95
N MET A 144 -20.25 -7.04 5.79
CA MET A 144 -21.70 -7.17 5.95
C MET A 144 -22.05 -7.33 7.42
N ILE A 145 -22.94 -6.45 7.90
CA ILE A 145 -23.55 -6.62 9.22
C ILE A 145 -24.69 -7.63 9.11
N ILE A 146 -24.71 -8.58 10.02
CA ILE A 146 -25.74 -9.62 10.11
C ILE A 146 -26.64 -9.27 11.29
N ASP A 147 -27.86 -8.82 11.02
CA ASP A 147 -28.80 -8.34 12.05
C ASP A 147 -29.61 -9.46 12.71
N LYS A 148 -29.80 -10.59 12.02
CA LYS A 148 -30.64 -11.71 12.42
C LYS A 148 -29.97 -13.04 12.12
N PRO A 149 -30.41 -14.14 12.78
CA PRO A 149 -29.99 -15.49 12.42
C PRO A 149 -30.14 -15.78 10.91
N GLY A 150 -29.16 -16.45 10.32
CA GLY A 150 -29.16 -16.76 8.89
C GLY A 150 -27.85 -17.38 8.43
N LYS A 151 -27.73 -17.63 7.13
CA LYS A 151 -26.53 -18.22 6.52
C LYS A 151 -25.80 -17.19 5.67
N VAL A 152 -24.48 -17.22 5.75
CA VAL A 152 -23.59 -16.46 4.87
C VAL A 152 -22.78 -17.44 4.04
N GLU A 153 -22.81 -17.25 2.71
CA GLU A 153 -22.10 -18.07 1.75
C GLU A 153 -21.13 -17.23 0.92
N LEU A 154 -20.01 -17.82 0.56
CA LEU A 154 -19.13 -17.33 -0.49
C LEU A 154 -19.59 -17.95 -1.82
N VAL A 155 -19.90 -17.10 -2.79
CA VAL A 155 -20.37 -17.51 -4.12
C VAL A 155 -19.41 -16.98 -5.16
N TYR A 156 -18.90 -17.86 -6.01
CA TYR A 156 -18.13 -17.51 -7.19
C TYR A 156 -18.95 -17.91 -8.42
N THR A 157 -19.19 -16.96 -9.32
CA THR A 157 -19.86 -17.18 -10.62
C THR A 157 -18.85 -16.83 -11.71
N ASP A 158 -18.54 -17.77 -12.58
CA ASP A 158 -17.70 -17.52 -13.75
C ASP A 158 -18.44 -16.80 -14.89
N ASN A 159 -17.72 -16.43 -15.94
CA ASN A 159 -18.31 -15.72 -17.09
C ASN A 159 -19.29 -16.56 -17.91
N GLU A 160 -19.32 -17.89 -17.71
CA GLU A 160 -20.26 -18.82 -18.35
C GLU A 160 -21.52 -19.05 -17.50
N GLY A 161 -21.55 -18.50 -16.28
CA GLY A 161 -22.66 -18.62 -15.34
C GLY A 161 -22.57 -19.83 -14.42
N ASN A 162 -21.45 -20.59 -14.41
CA ASN A 162 -21.26 -21.69 -13.48
C ASN A 162 -20.95 -21.14 -12.08
N GLU A 163 -21.57 -21.75 -11.07
CA GLU A 163 -21.43 -21.30 -9.68
C GLU A 163 -20.69 -22.33 -8.81
N LYS A 164 -19.83 -21.81 -7.93
CA LYS A 164 -19.29 -22.53 -6.78
C LYS A 164 -19.74 -21.84 -5.53
N ARG A 165 -20.26 -22.60 -4.57
CA ARG A 165 -20.76 -22.06 -3.28
C ARG A 165 -20.06 -22.73 -2.11
N SER A 166 -19.70 -21.95 -1.10
CA SER A 166 -19.14 -22.43 0.16
C SER A 166 -19.81 -21.72 1.33
N LEU A 167 -20.33 -22.47 2.27
CA LEU A 167 -20.89 -21.91 3.50
C LEU A 167 -19.76 -21.30 4.33
N ILE A 168 -19.85 -20.01 4.61
CA ILE A 168 -18.93 -19.33 5.54
C ILE A 168 -19.36 -19.65 6.98
N HIS A 169 -20.63 -19.35 7.31
CA HIS A 169 -21.15 -19.57 8.66
C HIS A 169 -22.69 -19.55 8.72
N GLU A 170 -23.24 -20.31 9.66
CA GLU A 170 -24.65 -20.25 10.05
C GLU A 170 -24.77 -19.47 11.35
N PHE A 171 -25.20 -18.22 11.24
CA PHE A 171 -25.37 -17.31 12.37
C PHE A 171 -26.60 -17.67 13.16
N LYS A 172 -26.46 -17.84 14.48
CA LYS A 172 -27.55 -18.04 15.42
C LYS A 172 -28.00 -16.75 16.10
N SER A 173 -27.29 -15.66 15.91
CA SER A 173 -27.53 -14.33 16.43
C SER A 173 -27.00 -13.29 15.45
N ALA A 174 -27.12 -12.01 15.79
CA ALA A 174 -26.44 -10.93 15.10
C ALA A 174 -24.93 -11.13 15.10
N GLY A 175 -24.24 -10.61 14.09
CA GLY A 175 -22.80 -10.72 13.91
C GLY A 175 -22.28 -9.89 12.75
N ILE A 176 -21.11 -10.22 12.26
CA ILE A 176 -20.46 -9.56 11.12
C ILE A 176 -19.77 -10.61 10.24
N ALA A 177 -19.79 -10.39 8.94
CA ALA A 177 -19.03 -11.17 7.97
C ALA A 177 -18.16 -10.25 7.13
N GLN A 178 -17.01 -10.78 6.67
CA GLN A 178 -16.06 -10.07 5.82
C GLN A 178 -15.58 -11.00 4.71
N GLY A 179 -15.54 -10.49 3.47
CA GLY A 179 -14.91 -11.12 2.32
C GLY A 179 -13.63 -10.40 1.93
N VAL A 180 -12.57 -11.16 1.69
CA VAL A 180 -11.27 -10.68 1.20
C VAL A 180 -10.89 -11.41 -0.07
N HIS A 181 -10.03 -10.80 -0.88
CA HIS A 181 -9.53 -11.40 -2.12
C HIS A 181 -8.09 -10.94 -2.40
N ASN A 182 -7.41 -11.69 -3.27
CA ASN A 182 -6.18 -11.26 -3.88
C ASN A 182 -6.09 -11.75 -5.33
N LEU A 183 -5.08 -11.30 -6.07
CA LEU A 183 -4.78 -11.72 -7.43
C LEU A 183 -3.39 -12.32 -7.50
N ASP A 184 -3.22 -13.42 -8.20
CA ASP A 184 -1.92 -14.08 -8.38
C ASP A 184 -0.89 -13.11 -8.97
N SER A 185 -1.28 -12.34 -9.99
CA SER A 185 -0.41 -11.30 -10.59
C SER A 185 0.06 -10.23 -9.61
N SER A 186 -0.79 -9.85 -8.63
CA SER A 186 -0.41 -8.90 -7.59
C SER A 186 0.51 -9.53 -6.55
N ILE A 187 0.30 -10.79 -6.20
CA ILE A 187 1.21 -11.56 -5.33
C ILE A 187 2.58 -11.72 -5.98
N GLU A 188 2.61 -12.05 -7.28
CA GLU A 188 3.85 -12.13 -8.06
C GLU A 188 4.62 -10.81 -8.07
N SER A 189 3.92 -9.70 -8.33
CA SER A 189 4.50 -8.36 -8.30
C SER A 189 5.11 -8.04 -6.92
N PHE A 190 4.40 -8.40 -5.85
CA PHE A 190 4.88 -8.25 -4.49
C PHE A 190 6.12 -9.09 -4.21
N ALA A 191 6.14 -10.36 -4.64
CA ALA A 191 7.28 -11.26 -4.48
C ALA A 191 8.53 -10.69 -5.16
N ARG A 192 8.42 -10.31 -6.44
CA ARG A 192 9.53 -9.72 -7.20
C ARG A 192 10.03 -8.43 -6.56
N ALA A 193 9.13 -7.55 -6.10
CA ALA A 193 9.51 -6.32 -5.40
C ALA A 193 10.31 -6.62 -4.11
N CYS A 194 9.92 -7.64 -3.33
CA CYS A 194 10.63 -8.06 -2.13
C CYS A 194 12.01 -8.62 -2.46
N PHE A 195 12.14 -9.49 -3.46
CA PHE A 195 13.42 -10.08 -3.86
C PHE A 195 14.39 -9.03 -4.43
N GLU A 196 13.91 -8.13 -5.29
CA GLU A 196 14.74 -7.03 -5.81
C GLU A 196 15.19 -6.08 -4.69
N TYR A 197 14.31 -5.78 -3.75
CA TYR A 197 14.68 -4.95 -2.61
C TYR A 197 15.76 -5.61 -1.75
N ALA A 198 15.61 -6.90 -1.43
CA ALA A 198 16.58 -7.66 -0.65
C ALA A 198 17.96 -7.70 -1.33
N LEU A 199 18.01 -7.95 -2.64
CA LEU A 199 19.24 -7.91 -3.45
C LEU A 199 19.90 -6.54 -3.41
N ASN A 200 19.13 -5.46 -3.64
CA ASN A 200 19.63 -4.10 -3.63
C ASN A 200 20.17 -3.66 -2.27
N GLN A 201 19.56 -4.11 -1.18
CA GLN A 201 20.00 -3.80 0.19
C GLN A 201 21.06 -4.79 0.70
N LYS A 202 21.25 -5.94 0.03
CA LYS A 202 22.07 -7.08 0.49
C LYS A 202 21.63 -7.56 1.87
N GLU A 203 20.33 -7.71 2.05
CA GLU A 203 19.69 -8.17 3.29
C GLU A 203 19.00 -9.52 3.04
N ASP A 204 19.03 -10.42 4.03
CA ASP A 204 18.25 -11.66 3.97
C ASP A 204 16.76 -11.35 3.92
N LEU A 205 15.98 -12.19 3.26
CA LEU A 205 14.54 -12.06 3.16
C LEU A 205 13.82 -13.17 3.92
N TRP A 206 12.98 -12.78 4.86
CA TRP A 206 12.10 -13.68 5.59
C TRP A 206 10.66 -13.46 5.14
N PHE A 207 10.04 -14.51 4.60
CA PHE A 207 8.63 -14.50 4.26
C PHE A 207 7.88 -15.44 5.21
N ALA A 208 6.75 -14.98 5.73
CA ALA A 208 5.92 -15.79 6.62
C ALA A 208 4.43 -15.55 6.36
N THR A 209 3.68 -16.65 6.36
CA THR A 209 2.22 -16.67 6.27
C THR A 209 1.64 -17.58 7.34
N LYS A 210 0.32 -17.62 7.44
CA LYS A 210 -0.39 -18.57 8.30
C LYS A 210 -0.95 -19.75 7.47
N ASP A 211 -0.17 -20.28 6.54
CA ASP A 211 -0.54 -21.34 5.60
C ASP A 211 -1.04 -22.64 6.26
N THR A 212 -0.57 -22.93 7.47
CA THR A 212 -1.02 -24.11 8.25
C THR A 212 -2.50 -24.01 8.65
N ILE A 213 -3.06 -22.82 8.72
CA ILE A 213 -4.47 -22.54 9.04
C ILE A 213 -5.23 -22.09 7.80
N SER A 214 -4.75 -21.08 7.11
CA SER A 214 -5.30 -20.56 5.85
C SER A 214 -4.71 -21.33 4.66
N LYS A 215 -5.14 -22.59 4.51
CA LYS A 215 -4.52 -23.59 3.65
C LYS A 215 -4.65 -23.34 2.14
N GLN A 216 -5.46 -22.37 1.74
CA GLN A 216 -5.58 -21.94 0.34
C GLN A 216 -5.05 -20.53 0.18
N TYR A 217 -5.61 -19.57 0.88
CA TYR A 217 -5.29 -18.16 0.72
C TYR A 217 -3.81 -17.85 1.00
N ASP A 218 -3.34 -18.14 2.22
CA ASP A 218 -1.94 -17.92 2.59
C ASP A 218 -0.98 -18.89 1.91
N HIS A 219 -1.43 -20.12 1.62
CA HIS A 219 -0.62 -21.10 0.90
C HIS A 219 -0.32 -20.65 -0.54
N THR A 220 -1.28 -20.03 -1.22
CA THR A 220 -1.07 -19.45 -2.55
C THR A 220 0.06 -18.41 -2.54
N PHE A 221 0.12 -17.56 -1.53
CA PHE A 221 1.23 -16.60 -1.38
C PHE A 221 2.57 -17.32 -1.25
N LYS A 222 2.63 -18.37 -0.44
CA LYS A 222 3.85 -19.16 -0.22
C LYS A 222 4.31 -19.81 -1.52
N ASP A 223 3.41 -20.48 -2.22
CA ASP A 223 3.74 -21.19 -3.46
C ASP A 223 4.25 -20.24 -4.55
N ILE A 224 3.59 -19.10 -4.74
CA ILE A 224 4.02 -18.08 -5.72
C ILE A 224 5.39 -17.51 -5.36
N PHE A 225 5.64 -17.21 -4.08
CA PHE A 225 6.96 -16.74 -3.64
C PHE A 225 8.05 -17.77 -3.89
N GLU A 226 7.80 -19.06 -3.58
CA GLU A 226 8.75 -20.15 -3.78
C GLU A 226 9.05 -20.37 -5.26
N GLU A 227 8.03 -20.40 -6.12
CA GLU A 227 8.17 -20.57 -7.57
C GLU A 227 9.02 -19.45 -8.19
N ILE A 228 8.72 -18.19 -7.84
CA ILE A 228 9.47 -17.03 -8.34
C ILE A 228 10.91 -17.06 -7.82
N TYR A 229 11.10 -17.40 -6.54
CA TYR A 229 12.45 -17.52 -5.99
C TYR A 229 13.27 -18.54 -6.75
N ASP A 230 12.77 -19.77 -6.88
CA ASP A 230 13.51 -20.87 -7.51
C ASP A 230 13.79 -20.59 -8.99
N SER A 231 12.85 -19.98 -9.72
CA SER A 231 13.00 -19.74 -11.16
C SER A 231 13.78 -18.45 -11.51
N GLU A 232 13.71 -17.39 -10.71
CA GLU A 232 14.23 -16.08 -11.11
C GLU A 232 15.33 -15.53 -10.18
N TYR A 233 15.36 -15.94 -8.89
CA TYR A 233 16.16 -15.23 -7.87
C TYR A 233 17.20 -16.09 -7.15
N LYS A 234 17.08 -17.38 -7.11
CA LYS A 234 17.96 -18.28 -6.34
C LYS A 234 19.44 -18.07 -6.64
N GLU A 235 19.82 -18.11 -7.91
CA GLU A 235 21.22 -17.87 -8.30
C GLU A 235 21.71 -16.47 -7.94
N LYS A 236 20.83 -15.45 -8.03
CA LYS A 236 21.16 -14.08 -7.69
C LYS A 236 21.41 -13.91 -6.20
N PHE A 237 20.59 -14.58 -5.36
CA PHE A 237 20.74 -14.58 -3.91
C PHE A 237 22.02 -15.30 -3.48
N GLU A 238 22.28 -16.46 -4.05
CA GLU A 238 23.53 -17.21 -3.81
C GLU A 238 24.77 -16.37 -4.16
N LYS A 239 24.80 -15.70 -5.33
CA LYS A 239 25.90 -14.82 -5.74
C LYS A 239 26.04 -13.60 -4.82
N ALA A 240 24.93 -13.08 -4.28
CA ALA A 240 24.94 -11.95 -3.37
C ALA A 240 25.29 -12.34 -1.92
N GLY A 241 25.29 -13.64 -1.60
CA GLY A 241 25.56 -14.16 -0.25
C GLY A 241 24.44 -13.83 0.74
N ILE A 242 23.19 -13.77 0.28
CA ILE A 242 21.99 -13.54 1.07
C ILE A 242 21.03 -14.72 0.97
N THR A 243 20.19 -14.90 1.96
CA THR A 243 19.30 -16.07 2.08
C THR A 243 17.83 -15.66 2.04
N TYR A 244 17.01 -16.51 1.41
CA TYR A 244 15.55 -16.49 1.49
C TYR A 244 15.07 -17.61 2.44
N PHE A 245 14.14 -17.29 3.36
CA PHE A 245 13.56 -18.19 4.37
C PHE A 245 12.04 -18.23 4.26
#